data_1ba7cb13275418a688964933a8125503
#
_entry.id   1ba7cb13275418a688964933a8125503
#
_cell.length_a   1.000
_cell.length_b   1.000
_cell.length_c   1.000
_cell.angle_alpha   90.00
_cell.angle_beta   90.00
_cell.angle_gamma   90.00
#
_symmetry.space_group_name_H-M   'P 1'
#
loop_
_entity.id
_entity.type
_entity.pdbx_description
1 polymer ?
#
loop_
_entity_poly.entity_id
_entity_poly.type
_entity_poly.pdbx_seq_one_letter_code
_entity_poly.pdbx_strand_id
1 'polypeptide(L)'
;MPRYVILAIGAFDYIYSKTGNMLIRYRPDEVVAVIDPEQAGKTANQVLGWGGDIPCVASFNGAKDFSPTHLVVGSAPPGGVLNDADRKEILKAIQYGCHIISGMHVFLNDDPELSMQAEKNNAVLTDLRKPPSPSNFPKGTWKDRTFPVLQVVGSDCDTGKMTTAWELYQALKKRDRKVEFIGTGQTGILLSGKGIPIDAVVSDFMAGEIEYCLDQLPKNTELAVVEGQGALNNMDYSGVTLGLLHGSMPDFMIFTHEPERTLDASDHPIPDLKELMKMYTDLLNPFKESKFLGMNYLTLKLDDDLAMETCNSAQN
;
A
#
# COMPACT_ATOMS: atom_id res chain seq x y z
N MET A 1 17.18 -6.79 -13.09
CA MET A 1 15.78 -6.52 -12.77
C MET A 1 15.24 -7.66 -11.94
N PRO A 2 14.47 -7.42 -10.90
CA PRO A 2 13.80 -8.50 -10.17
C PRO A 2 12.82 -9.24 -11.09
N ARG A 3 12.61 -10.52 -10.82
CA ARG A 3 11.63 -11.37 -11.48
C ARG A 3 10.74 -11.95 -10.40
N TYR A 4 9.60 -11.31 -10.20
CA TYR A 4 8.69 -11.64 -9.11
C TYR A 4 7.78 -12.81 -9.47
N VAL A 5 7.67 -13.78 -8.56
CA VAL A 5 6.55 -14.70 -8.50
C VAL A 5 5.65 -14.31 -7.34
N ILE A 6 4.36 -14.20 -7.60
CA ILE A 6 3.36 -13.80 -6.59
C ILE A 6 2.76 -15.07 -5.97
N LEU A 7 2.78 -15.18 -4.65
CA LEU A 7 2.13 -16.24 -3.90
C LEU A 7 0.74 -15.77 -3.44
N ALA A 8 -0.32 -16.39 -3.95
CA ALA A 8 -1.71 -15.99 -3.67
C ALA A 8 -2.65 -17.21 -3.67
N ILE A 9 -2.28 -18.27 -2.95
CA ILE A 9 -3.03 -19.54 -2.92
C ILE A 9 -4.45 -19.34 -2.42
N GLY A 10 -5.45 -19.67 -3.28
CA GLY A 10 -6.88 -19.51 -2.99
C GLY A 10 -7.32 -18.05 -2.78
N ALA A 11 -6.48 -17.09 -3.18
CA ALA A 11 -6.70 -15.67 -2.96
C ALA A 11 -6.36 -14.81 -4.18
N PHE A 12 -6.04 -15.42 -5.33
CA PHE A 12 -5.75 -14.67 -6.54
C PHE A 12 -7.04 -14.21 -7.20
N ASP A 13 -7.56 -13.11 -6.68
CA ASP A 13 -8.71 -12.38 -7.21
C ASP A 13 -8.50 -10.88 -7.09
N TYR A 14 -9.51 -10.12 -7.47
CA TYR A 14 -9.44 -8.66 -7.44
C TYR A 14 -9.31 -8.07 -6.02
N ILE A 15 -9.83 -8.75 -4.99
CA ILE A 15 -9.98 -8.24 -3.62
C ILE A 15 -8.82 -8.68 -2.73
N TYR A 16 -8.57 -9.99 -2.67
CA TYR A 16 -7.71 -10.58 -1.65
C TYR A 16 -6.22 -10.55 -1.97
N SER A 17 -5.84 -10.46 -3.25
CA SER A 17 -4.42 -10.38 -3.68
C SER A 17 -3.96 -8.94 -3.92
N LYS A 18 -4.37 -7.98 -3.11
CA LYS A 18 -4.14 -6.55 -3.32
C LYS A 18 -2.67 -6.19 -3.62
N THR A 19 -1.73 -6.71 -2.84
CA THR A 19 -0.30 -6.44 -3.03
C THR A 19 0.20 -7.05 -4.35
N GLY A 20 -0.18 -8.29 -4.65
CA GLY A 20 0.13 -8.94 -5.91
C GLY A 20 -0.49 -8.22 -7.12
N ASN A 21 -1.76 -7.85 -7.02
CA ASN A 21 -2.48 -7.13 -8.06
C ASN A 21 -1.84 -5.79 -8.40
N MET A 22 -1.42 -5.03 -7.39
CA MET A 22 -0.74 -3.75 -7.62
C MET A 22 0.64 -3.92 -8.26
N LEU A 23 1.34 -5.01 -7.92
CA LEU A 23 2.61 -5.33 -8.58
C LEU A 23 2.40 -5.67 -10.07
N ILE A 24 1.39 -6.50 -10.39
CA ILE A 24 0.99 -6.80 -11.78
C ILE A 24 0.60 -5.51 -12.52
N ARG A 25 -0.17 -4.63 -11.89
CA ARG A 25 -0.65 -3.39 -12.52
C ARG A 25 0.47 -2.41 -12.85
N TYR A 26 1.42 -2.23 -11.93
CA TYR A 26 2.41 -1.15 -12.05
C TYR A 26 3.80 -1.60 -12.47
N ARG A 27 4.08 -2.91 -12.40
CA ARG A 27 5.35 -3.53 -12.79
C ARG A 27 5.14 -4.86 -13.54
N PRO A 28 4.25 -4.91 -14.56
CA PRO A 28 3.91 -6.16 -15.23
C PRO A 28 5.13 -6.89 -15.80
N ASP A 29 6.11 -6.14 -16.33
CA ASP A 29 7.33 -6.70 -16.94
C ASP A 29 8.26 -7.39 -15.92
N GLU A 30 8.06 -7.13 -14.62
CA GLU A 30 8.83 -7.73 -13.53
C GLU A 30 8.11 -8.96 -12.93
N VAL A 31 6.83 -9.18 -13.22
CA VAL A 31 6.06 -10.31 -12.71
C VAL A 31 6.08 -11.46 -13.70
N VAL A 32 6.58 -12.62 -13.26
CA VAL A 32 6.80 -13.76 -14.15
C VAL A 32 5.77 -14.87 -13.99
N ALA A 33 5.12 -14.99 -12.84
CA ALA A 33 4.03 -15.94 -12.60
C ALA A 33 3.26 -15.59 -11.32
N VAL A 34 2.06 -16.18 -11.17
CA VAL A 34 1.28 -16.20 -9.94
C VAL A 34 1.09 -17.65 -9.49
N ILE A 35 1.31 -17.93 -8.22
CA ILE A 35 1.07 -19.25 -7.64
C ILE A 35 -0.31 -19.25 -7.02
N ASP A 36 -1.23 -19.93 -7.67
CA ASP A 36 -2.55 -20.27 -7.14
C ASP A 36 -3.05 -21.56 -7.82
N PRO A 37 -3.15 -22.70 -7.08
CA PRO A 37 -3.63 -23.95 -7.64
C PRO A 37 -5.01 -23.89 -8.27
N GLU A 38 -5.91 -23.03 -7.75
CA GLU A 38 -7.28 -22.92 -8.26
C GLU A 38 -7.34 -22.17 -9.60
N GLN A 39 -6.35 -21.33 -9.88
CA GLN A 39 -6.25 -20.56 -11.11
C GLN A 39 -5.22 -21.14 -12.09
N ALA A 40 -4.57 -22.26 -11.74
CA ALA A 40 -3.52 -22.85 -12.56
C ALA A 40 -3.96 -23.13 -14.01
N GLY A 41 -3.10 -22.75 -14.97
CA GLY A 41 -3.38 -22.85 -16.40
C GLY A 41 -4.11 -21.66 -17.01
N LYS A 42 -4.53 -20.66 -16.20
CA LYS A 42 -5.05 -19.37 -16.66
C LYS A 42 -3.93 -18.34 -16.72
N THR A 43 -4.24 -17.17 -17.26
CA THR A 43 -3.42 -15.97 -17.18
C THR A 43 -4.00 -14.96 -16.19
N ALA A 44 -3.20 -14.00 -15.75
CA ALA A 44 -3.68 -12.90 -14.91
C ALA A 44 -4.87 -12.17 -15.55
N ASN A 45 -4.81 -11.95 -16.88
CA ASN A 45 -5.92 -11.33 -17.61
C ASN A 45 -7.23 -12.15 -17.56
N GLN A 46 -7.13 -13.47 -17.59
CA GLN A 46 -8.32 -14.34 -17.49
C GLN A 46 -8.94 -14.34 -16.08
N VAL A 47 -8.17 -14.01 -15.05
CA VAL A 47 -8.64 -13.97 -13.67
C VAL A 47 -9.09 -12.56 -13.26
N LEU A 48 -8.31 -11.54 -13.60
CA LEU A 48 -8.52 -10.17 -13.13
C LEU A 48 -9.20 -9.26 -14.17
N GLY A 49 -9.28 -9.67 -15.45
CA GLY A 49 -9.68 -8.82 -16.57
C GLY A 49 -8.56 -7.92 -17.11
N TRP A 50 -7.34 -8.00 -16.52
CA TRP A 50 -6.14 -7.27 -16.88
C TRP A 50 -4.89 -8.03 -16.42
N GLY A 51 -3.67 -7.54 -16.72
CA GLY A 51 -2.41 -8.17 -16.30
C GLY A 51 -1.75 -9.01 -17.39
N GLY A 52 -2.30 -9.02 -18.61
CA GLY A 52 -1.68 -9.68 -19.77
C GLY A 52 -1.56 -11.19 -19.61
N ASP A 53 -0.53 -11.76 -20.22
CA ASP A 53 -0.30 -13.20 -20.31
C ASP A 53 0.52 -13.79 -19.14
N ILE A 54 0.60 -13.08 -18.00
CA ILE A 54 1.28 -13.58 -16.79
C ILE A 54 0.60 -14.89 -16.38
N PRO A 55 1.32 -16.04 -16.37
CA PRO A 55 0.71 -17.34 -16.12
C PRO A 55 0.41 -17.58 -14.65
N CYS A 56 -0.72 -18.23 -14.37
CA CYS A 56 -1.03 -18.82 -13.08
C CYS A 56 -0.56 -20.26 -13.04
N VAL A 57 0.18 -20.64 -12.01
CA VAL A 57 0.77 -21.97 -11.83
C VAL A 57 0.32 -22.59 -10.50
N ALA A 58 0.29 -23.93 -10.43
CA ALA A 58 -0.20 -24.63 -9.25
C ALA A 58 0.77 -24.59 -8.04
N SER A 59 2.05 -24.29 -8.26
CA SER A 59 3.06 -24.31 -7.20
C SER A 59 4.33 -23.59 -7.64
N PHE A 60 5.24 -23.35 -6.71
CA PHE A 60 6.57 -22.78 -7.01
C PHE A 60 7.37 -23.64 -8.01
N ASN A 61 7.18 -24.95 -8.01
CA ASN A 61 7.85 -25.81 -8.99
C ASN A 61 7.46 -25.46 -10.43
N GLY A 62 6.19 -25.12 -10.69
CA GLY A 62 5.75 -24.61 -11.99
C GLY A 62 6.26 -23.23 -12.34
N ALA A 63 6.62 -22.43 -11.34
CA ALA A 63 7.19 -21.09 -11.56
C ALA A 63 8.69 -21.11 -11.90
N LYS A 64 9.42 -22.19 -11.64
CA LYS A 64 10.88 -22.30 -11.86
C LYS A 64 11.29 -22.08 -13.31
N ASP A 65 10.47 -22.50 -14.26
CA ASP A 65 10.74 -22.35 -15.70
C ASP A 65 10.80 -20.88 -16.13
N PHE A 66 10.20 -19.99 -15.33
CA PHE A 66 10.26 -18.55 -15.53
C PHE A 66 11.45 -17.88 -14.82
N SER A 67 12.37 -18.65 -14.21
CA SER A 67 13.59 -18.16 -13.53
C SER A 67 13.32 -17.00 -12.56
N PRO A 68 12.44 -17.18 -11.55
CA PRO A 68 12.15 -16.14 -10.57
C PRO A 68 13.38 -15.84 -9.70
N THR A 69 13.48 -14.57 -9.26
CA THR A 69 14.52 -14.15 -8.29
C THR A 69 13.91 -13.76 -6.95
N HIS A 70 12.61 -13.46 -6.93
CA HIS A 70 11.88 -13.06 -5.74
C HIS A 70 10.52 -13.75 -5.69
N LEU A 71 10.11 -14.13 -4.48
CA LEU A 71 8.73 -14.50 -4.20
C LEU A 71 8.10 -13.41 -3.32
N VAL A 72 6.95 -12.89 -3.76
CA VAL A 72 6.16 -11.90 -3.02
C VAL A 72 4.91 -12.56 -2.48
N VAL A 73 4.68 -12.48 -1.17
CA VAL A 73 3.39 -12.87 -0.57
C VAL A 73 2.35 -11.83 -0.99
N GLY A 74 1.52 -12.20 -1.96
CA GLY A 74 0.57 -11.29 -2.63
C GLY A 74 -0.74 -11.11 -1.89
N SER A 75 -1.12 -12.11 -1.08
CA SER A 75 -2.34 -12.11 -0.27
C SER A 75 -2.06 -11.63 1.16
N ALA A 76 -3.12 -11.17 1.83
CA ALA A 76 -3.10 -10.84 3.25
C ALA A 76 -4.17 -11.73 3.94
N PRO A 77 -3.81 -12.93 4.38
CA PRO A 77 -4.77 -13.82 5.03
C PRO A 77 -5.33 -13.19 6.32
N PRO A 78 -6.60 -13.44 6.66
CA PRO A 78 -7.17 -12.96 7.92
C PRO A 78 -6.30 -13.35 9.12
N GLY A 79 -6.05 -12.36 10.00
CA GLY A 79 -5.17 -12.57 11.15
C GLY A 79 -3.67 -12.53 10.85
N GLY A 80 -3.26 -12.37 9.58
CA GLY A 80 -1.86 -12.22 9.18
C GLY A 80 -0.97 -13.43 9.46
N VAL A 81 -1.57 -14.63 9.65
CA VAL A 81 -0.88 -15.86 10.01
C VAL A 81 -0.42 -16.60 8.75
N LEU A 82 0.84 -17.05 8.77
CA LEU A 82 1.37 -17.89 7.72
C LEU A 82 0.78 -19.31 7.82
N ASN A 83 0.01 -19.73 6.82
CA ASN A 83 -0.54 -21.07 6.75
C ASN A 83 0.49 -22.08 6.18
N ASP A 84 0.22 -23.39 6.36
CA ASP A 84 1.15 -24.44 5.95
C ASP A 84 1.35 -24.52 4.43
N ALA A 85 0.33 -24.16 3.63
CA ALA A 85 0.41 -24.17 2.18
C ALA A 85 1.36 -23.10 1.67
N ASP A 86 1.18 -21.85 2.14
CA ASP A 86 2.06 -20.74 1.80
C ASP A 86 3.49 -21.00 2.30
N ARG A 87 3.63 -21.48 3.54
CA ARG A 87 4.93 -21.83 4.14
C ARG A 87 5.71 -22.81 3.26
N LYS A 88 5.04 -23.84 2.75
CA LYS A 88 5.65 -24.84 1.90
C LYS A 88 6.19 -24.25 0.59
N GLU A 89 5.45 -23.34 -0.03
CA GLU A 89 5.88 -22.69 -1.27
C GLU A 89 7.01 -21.67 -1.02
N ILE A 90 6.97 -20.96 0.11
CA ILE A 90 8.07 -20.08 0.55
C ILE A 90 9.36 -20.87 0.76
N LEU A 91 9.31 -22.01 1.46
CA LEU A 91 10.48 -22.86 1.65
C LEU A 91 11.08 -23.37 0.33
N LYS A 92 10.24 -23.75 -0.64
CA LYS A 92 10.70 -24.15 -1.99
C LYS A 92 11.37 -22.98 -2.73
N ALA A 93 10.83 -21.77 -2.59
CA ALA A 93 11.41 -20.58 -3.19
C ALA A 93 12.77 -20.24 -2.58
N ILE A 94 12.89 -20.29 -1.26
CA ILE A 94 14.16 -20.10 -0.53
C ILE A 94 15.19 -21.12 -1.01
N GLN A 95 14.83 -22.41 -1.06
CA GLN A 95 15.73 -23.49 -1.51
C GLN A 95 16.17 -23.32 -2.98
N TYR A 96 15.38 -22.65 -3.80
CA TYR A 96 15.72 -22.31 -5.18
C TYR A 96 16.65 -21.08 -5.26
N GLY A 97 16.79 -20.31 -4.18
CA GLY A 97 17.60 -19.09 -4.10
C GLY A 97 16.82 -17.79 -4.32
N CYS A 98 15.48 -17.83 -4.26
CA CYS A 98 14.68 -16.61 -4.30
C CYS A 98 14.74 -15.85 -2.99
N HIS A 99 14.81 -14.52 -3.08
CA HIS A 99 14.50 -13.62 -1.98
C HIS A 99 12.99 -13.63 -1.71
N ILE A 100 12.58 -13.46 -0.45
CA ILE A 100 11.16 -13.48 -0.06
C ILE A 100 10.75 -12.10 0.43
N ILE A 101 9.62 -11.60 -0.04
CA ILE A 101 9.03 -10.32 0.38
C ILE A 101 7.65 -10.60 0.94
N SER A 102 7.42 -10.19 2.18
CA SER A 102 6.17 -10.39 2.90
C SER A 102 5.61 -9.08 3.44
N GLY A 103 4.31 -8.88 3.27
CA GLY A 103 3.54 -7.82 3.91
C GLY A 103 2.65 -8.31 5.06
N MET A 104 2.87 -9.51 5.57
CA MET A 104 2.10 -10.09 6.69
C MET A 104 2.44 -9.42 8.03
N HIS A 105 1.56 -9.59 9.02
CA HIS A 105 1.81 -9.15 10.40
C HIS A 105 2.76 -10.07 11.16
N VAL A 106 2.85 -11.35 10.74
CA VAL A 106 3.87 -12.28 11.24
C VAL A 106 5.14 -12.08 10.42
N PHE A 107 6.24 -11.82 11.10
CA PHE A 107 7.53 -11.59 10.43
C PHE A 107 8.21 -12.90 10.10
N LEU A 108 8.59 -13.07 8.82
CA LEU A 108 9.31 -14.28 8.37
C LEU A 108 10.70 -14.38 8.99
N ASN A 109 11.33 -13.22 9.28
CA ASN A 109 12.62 -13.17 9.96
C ASN A 109 12.59 -13.69 11.40
N ASP A 110 11.42 -13.70 12.05
CA ASP A 110 11.26 -14.19 13.41
C ASP A 110 10.96 -15.72 13.45
N ASP A 111 10.78 -16.34 12.28
CA ASP A 111 10.62 -17.79 12.15
C ASP A 111 12.00 -18.46 12.03
N PRO A 112 12.38 -19.33 13.00
CA PRO A 112 13.73 -19.90 13.03
C PRO A 112 14.05 -20.82 11.83
N GLU A 113 13.06 -21.56 11.32
CA GLU A 113 13.25 -22.43 10.16
C GLU A 113 13.44 -21.63 8.88
N LEU A 114 12.57 -20.63 8.64
CA LEU A 114 12.67 -19.78 7.44
C LEU A 114 13.97 -18.99 7.44
N SER A 115 14.36 -18.41 8.57
CA SER A 115 15.61 -17.66 8.71
C SER A 115 16.85 -18.54 8.48
N MET A 116 16.88 -19.76 9.07
CA MET A 116 17.96 -20.71 8.85
C MET A 116 18.05 -21.16 7.38
N GLN A 117 16.91 -21.43 6.74
CA GLN A 117 16.88 -21.83 5.33
C GLN A 117 17.28 -20.68 4.40
N ALA A 118 16.88 -19.46 4.72
CA ALA A 118 17.27 -18.27 3.96
C ALA A 118 18.79 -18.05 4.02
N GLU A 119 19.38 -18.09 5.21
CA GLU A 119 20.83 -17.97 5.40
C GLU A 119 21.58 -19.03 4.60
N LYS A 120 21.17 -20.31 4.72
CA LYS A 120 21.78 -21.43 4.02
C LYS A 120 21.77 -21.30 2.49
N ASN A 121 20.75 -20.65 1.94
CA ASN A 121 20.56 -20.51 0.48
C ASN A 121 20.88 -19.09 -0.04
N ASN A 122 21.50 -18.22 0.78
CA ASN A 122 21.81 -16.83 0.46
C ASN A 122 20.55 -16.03 0.01
N ALA A 123 19.39 -16.40 0.52
CA ALA A 123 18.15 -15.66 0.31
C ALA A 123 17.96 -14.57 1.37
N VAL A 124 17.28 -13.50 1.02
CA VAL A 124 16.93 -12.39 1.94
C VAL A 124 15.44 -12.49 2.22
N LEU A 125 15.07 -12.42 3.51
CA LEU A 125 13.69 -12.25 3.94
C LEU A 125 13.44 -10.77 4.21
N THR A 126 12.46 -10.20 3.53
CA THR A 126 12.06 -8.79 3.68
C THR A 126 10.64 -8.73 4.22
N ASP A 127 10.52 -8.32 5.49
CA ASP A 127 9.23 -8.07 6.14
C ASP A 127 8.86 -6.60 6.00
N LEU A 128 7.98 -6.29 5.03
CA LEU A 128 7.58 -4.91 4.71
C LEU A 128 6.83 -4.21 5.86
N ARG A 129 6.26 -4.97 6.79
CA ARG A 129 5.57 -4.46 7.97
C ARG A 129 6.44 -4.41 9.23
N LYS A 130 7.72 -4.75 9.14
CA LYS A 130 8.62 -4.64 10.29
C LYS A 130 9.02 -3.17 10.49
N PRO A 131 8.59 -2.54 11.60
CA PRO A 131 8.92 -1.14 11.85
C PRO A 131 10.42 -0.98 12.14
N PRO A 132 11.01 0.20 11.91
CA PRO A 132 12.41 0.46 12.21
C PRO A 132 12.69 0.43 13.72
N SER A 133 13.94 0.13 14.06
CA SER A 133 14.43 0.15 15.43
C SER A 133 15.85 0.76 15.43
N PRO A 134 16.16 1.76 16.30
CA PRO A 134 15.23 2.42 17.23
C PRO A 134 14.19 3.31 16.54
N SER A 135 13.06 3.54 17.21
CA SER A 135 12.00 4.39 16.69
C SER A 135 12.31 5.88 16.88
N ASN A 136 11.75 6.72 15.99
CA ASN A 136 11.93 8.16 15.98
C ASN A 136 10.78 8.88 16.71
N PHE A 137 11.12 9.83 17.58
CA PHE A 137 10.15 10.75 18.19
C PHE A 137 9.91 11.97 17.28
N PRO A 138 8.70 12.54 17.22
CA PRO A 138 8.44 13.74 16.44
C PRO A 138 9.24 14.94 17.00
N LYS A 139 9.85 15.70 16.11
CA LYS A 139 10.68 16.87 16.42
C LYS A 139 10.07 18.19 15.93
N GLY A 140 9.02 18.12 15.09
CA GLY A 140 8.39 19.29 14.50
C GLY A 140 9.20 19.90 13.36
N THR A 141 10.01 19.09 12.65
CA THR A 141 10.87 19.52 11.53
C THR A 141 10.07 20.02 10.33
N TRP A 142 8.77 19.70 10.27
CA TRP A 142 7.86 20.22 9.24
C TRP A 142 7.86 21.75 9.15
N LYS A 143 8.23 22.48 10.23
CA LYS A 143 8.33 23.96 10.28
C LYS A 143 9.42 24.49 9.35
N ASP A 144 10.48 23.72 9.14
CA ASP A 144 11.66 24.09 8.35
C ASP A 144 11.69 23.38 6.99
N ARG A 145 10.64 22.61 6.67
CA ARG A 145 10.54 21.84 5.42
C ARG A 145 10.44 22.77 4.21
N THR A 146 11.24 22.49 3.17
CA THR A 146 11.38 23.35 1.99
C THR A 146 10.50 22.91 0.80
N PHE A 147 9.78 21.82 0.92
CA PHE A 147 8.87 21.28 -0.09
C PHE A 147 7.49 21.01 0.52
N PRO A 148 6.42 21.18 -0.26
CA PRO A 148 5.08 20.83 0.19
C PRO A 148 4.87 19.32 0.30
N VAL A 149 3.93 18.93 1.15
CA VAL A 149 3.44 17.56 1.30
C VAL A 149 1.98 17.48 0.88
N LEU A 150 1.68 16.53 0.01
CA LEU A 150 0.33 16.14 -0.36
C LEU A 150 0.02 14.79 0.27
N GLN A 151 -0.99 14.72 1.12
CA GLN A 151 -1.47 13.47 1.69
C GLN A 151 -2.82 13.07 1.10
N VAL A 152 -2.95 11.82 0.70
CA VAL A 152 -4.26 11.28 0.32
C VAL A 152 -4.96 10.76 1.56
N VAL A 153 -6.15 11.24 1.83
CA VAL A 153 -7.01 10.85 2.95
C VAL A 153 -8.33 10.31 2.43
N GLY A 154 -9.21 9.85 3.27
CA GLY A 154 -10.49 9.32 2.77
C GLY A 154 -11.54 9.14 3.85
N SER A 155 -12.73 8.71 3.42
CA SER A 155 -13.89 8.47 4.26
C SER A 155 -13.84 7.13 4.99
N ASP A 156 -13.01 6.17 4.53
CA ASP A 156 -12.87 4.84 5.12
C ASP A 156 -11.67 4.09 4.56
N CYS A 157 -11.45 2.86 5.05
CA CYS A 157 -10.55 1.88 4.43
C CYS A 157 -11.02 1.54 3.00
N ASP A 158 -10.10 1.08 2.16
CA ASP A 158 -10.36 0.60 0.79
C ASP A 158 -11.09 1.57 -0.16
N THR A 159 -11.08 2.86 0.11
CA THR A 159 -11.60 3.92 -0.77
C THR A 159 -10.66 4.34 -1.89
N GLY A 160 -9.53 3.62 -2.07
CA GLY A 160 -8.58 3.86 -3.15
C GLY A 160 -7.42 4.81 -2.82
N LYS A 161 -7.16 5.11 -1.54
CA LYS A 161 -6.09 6.04 -1.11
C LYS A 161 -4.72 5.72 -1.70
N MET A 162 -4.27 4.47 -1.57
CA MET A 162 -2.96 4.04 -2.10
C MET A 162 -2.88 4.22 -3.62
N THR A 163 -3.90 3.76 -4.34
CA THR A 163 -3.98 3.88 -5.80
C THR A 163 -3.97 5.35 -6.24
N THR A 164 -4.78 6.19 -5.60
CA THR A 164 -4.83 7.63 -5.88
C THR A 164 -3.47 8.30 -5.67
N ALA A 165 -2.83 8.03 -4.53
CA ALA A 165 -1.50 8.58 -4.23
C ALA A 165 -0.45 8.12 -5.25
N TRP A 166 -0.47 6.83 -5.62
CA TRP A 166 0.47 6.28 -6.58
C TRP A 166 0.26 6.81 -8.00
N GLU A 167 -0.99 6.91 -8.47
CA GLU A 167 -1.32 7.47 -9.79
C GLU A 167 -0.92 8.95 -9.90
N LEU A 168 -1.16 9.74 -8.85
CA LEU A 168 -0.70 11.13 -8.78
C LEU A 168 0.83 11.24 -8.86
N TYR A 169 1.53 10.43 -8.06
CA TYR A 169 2.98 10.35 -8.11
C TYR A 169 3.48 10.01 -9.50
N GLN A 170 2.93 8.97 -10.14
CA GLN A 170 3.31 8.56 -11.49
C GLN A 170 3.01 9.63 -12.54
N ALA A 171 1.84 10.27 -12.47
CA ALA A 171 1.47 11.33 -13.39
C ALA A 171 2.40 12.56 -13.31
N LEU A 172 2.85 12.90 -12.09
CA LEU A 172 3.80 13.98 -11.89
C LEU A 172 5.21 13.61 -12.33
N LYS A 173 5.64 12.36 -12.08
CA LYS A 173 6.94 11.84 -12.59
C LYS A 173 6.99 11.85 -14.11
N LYS A 174 5.91 11.47 -14.80
CA LYS A 174 5.82 11.54 -16.28
C LYS A 174 5.91 12.97 -16.83
N ARG A 175 5.72 13.99 -15.98
CA ARG A 175 5.89 15.42 -16.29
C ARG A 175 7.24 15.97 -15.84
N ASP A 176 8.23 15.10 -15.60
CA ASP A 176 9.58 15.44 -15.16
C ASP A 176 9.64 16.24 -13.84
N ARG A 177 8.60 16.12 -12.98
CA ARG A 177 8.62 16.75 -11.66
C ARG A 177 9.44 15.91 -10.66
N LYS A 178 10.15 16.58 -9.77
CA LYS A 178 10.95 15.94 -8.71
C LYS A 178 10.05 15.59 -7.52
N VAL A 179 9.22 14.59 -7.72
CA VAL A 179 8.24 14.12 -6.74
C VAL A 179 8.74 12.86 -6.08
N GLU A 180 8.56 12.77 -4.76
CA GLU A 180 8.86 11.61 -3.96
C GLU A 180 7.57 10.99 -3.40
N PHE A 181 7.55 9.67 -3.23
CA PHE A 181 6.43 8.93 -2.69
C PHE A 181 6.82 8.29 -1.36
N ILE A 182 5.96 8.43 -0.35
CA ILE A 182 6.11 7.76 0.94
C ILE A 182 4.98 6.75 1.09
N GLY A 183 5.34 5.46 1.03
CA GLY A 183 4.44 4.35 1.34
C GLY A 183 4.21 4.27 2.86
N THR A 184 2.98 4.05 3.26
CA THR A 184 2.59 3.91 4.67
C THR A 184 2.04 2.52 5.00
N GLY A 185 1.86 1.70 3.97
CA GLY A 185 1.48 0.29 4.03
C GLY A 185 2.36 -0.55 3.12
N GLN A 186 2.28 -1.88 3.27
CA GLN A 186 3.14 -2.84 2.57
C GLN A 186 3.15 -2.65 1.04
N THR A 187 2.02 -2.33 0.43
CA THR A 187 1.91 -2.19 -1.02
C THR A 187 2.64 -0.95 -1.52
N GLY A 188 2.43 0.20 -0.87
CA GLY A 188 3.11 1.45 -1.21
C GLY A 188 4.63 1.36 -1.00
N ILE A 189 5.06 0.69 0.07
CA ILE A 189 6.47 0.44 0.37
C ILE A 189 7.09 -0.48 -0.69
N LEU A 190 6.41 -1.57 -1.08
CA LEU A 190 6.88 -2.48 -2.13
C LEU A 190 7.07 -1.76 -3.48
N LEU A 191 6.12 -0.92 -3.85
CA LEU A 191 6.16 -0.21 -5.13
C LEU A 191 7.22 0.90 -5.16
N SER A 192 7.35 1.66 -4.07
CA SER A 192 8.27 2.82 -4.01
C SER A 192 9.69 2.47 -3.55
N GLY A 193 9.83 1.41 -2.79
CA GLY A 193 11.05 1.09 -2.04
C GLY A 193 11.31 2.06 -0.87
N LYS A 194 10.36 2.93 -0.52
CA LYS A 194 10.46 3.95 0.53
C LYS A 194 9.18 4.00 1.36
N GLY A 195 9.31 4.26 2.65
CA GLY A 195 8.16 4.43 3.52
C GLY A 195 8.31 3.74 4.86
N ILE A 196 7.19 3.68 5.57
CA ILE A 196 7.09 3.13 6.91
C ILE A 196 5.75 2.39 7.06
N PRO A 197 5.72 1.15 7.56
CA PRO A 197 4.49 0.44 7.86
C PRO A 197 3.84 1.05 9.12
N ILE A 198 3.10 2.14 8.92
CA ILE A 198 2.64 2.99 10.02
C ILE A 198 1.71 2.27 10.99
N ASP A 199 0.95 1.31 10.50
CA ASP A 199 0.05 0.47 11.29
C ASP A 199 0.78 -0.53 12.22
N ALA A 200 2.07 -0.73 12.01
CA ALA A 200 2.92 -1.55 12.87
C ALA A 200 3.80 -0.73 13.84
N VAL A 201 3.74 0.59 13.75
CA VAL A 201 4.50 1.50 14.64
C VAL A 201 3.73 1.74 15.92
N VAL A 202 4.42 1.70 17.06
CA VAL A 202 3.85 2.09 18.37
C VAL A 202 3.39 3.55 18.31
N SER A 203 2.19 3.84 18.83
CA SER A 203 1.49 5.12 18.64
C SER A 203 2.33 6.36 18.99
N ASP A 204 3.15 6.29 20.05
CA ASP A 204 4.03 7.40 20.49
C ASP A 204 5.06 7.82 19.41
N PHE A 205 5.36 6.93 18.48
CA PHE A 205 6.39 7.15 17.46
C PHE A 205 5.81 7.36 16.05
N MET A 206 4.51 7.13 15.81
CA MET A 206 3.91 7.21 14.48
C MET A 206 4.23 8.54 13.78
N ALA A 207 3.96 9.66 14.45
CA ALA A 207 4.23 10.98 13.89
C ALA A 207 5.72 11.19 13.62
N GLY A 208 6.60 10.73 14.52
CA GLY A 208 8.05 10.86 14.37
C GLY A 208 8.62 10.02 13.23
N GLU A 209 8.09 8.83 13.00
CA GLU A 209 8.54 7.97 11.89
C GLU A 209 8.19 8.55 10.52
N ILE A 210 6.99 9.10 10.36
CA ILE A 210 6.61 9.79 9.11
C ILE A 210 7.44 11.07 8.90
N GLU A 211 7.61 11.86 9.96
CA GLU A 211 8.48 13.04 9.93
C GLU A 211 9.89 12.66 9.49
N TYR A 212 10.47 11.62 10.09
CA TYR A 212 11.78 11.11 9.74
C TYR A 212 11.87 10.67 8.27
N CYS A 213 10.88 9.92 7.76
CA CYS A 213 10.86 9.52 6.35
C CYS A 213 10.86 10.74 5.40
N LEU A 214 10.12 11.80 5.74
CA LEU A 214 10.08 13.03 4.95
C LEU A 214 11.40 13.80 5.03
N ASP A 215 12.06 13.80 6.19
CA ASP A 215 13.37 14.45 6.39
C ASP A 215 14.51 13.78 5.61
N GLN A 216 14.35 12.48 5.25
CA GLN A 216 15.34 11.76 4.44
C GLN A 216 15.18 11.99 2.93
N LEU A 217 14.18 12.74 2.49
CA LEU A 217 13.97 13.01 1.07
C LEU A 217 15.07 13.90 0.48
N PRO A 218 15.37 13.79 -0.83
CA PRO A 218 16.34 14.63 -1.50
C PRO A 218 16.03 16.12 -1.32
N LYS A 219 17.05 16.94 -1.09
CA LYS A 219 16.89 18.41 -0.91
C LYS A 219 16.24 19.12 -2.08
N ASN A 220 16.29 18.54 -3.26
CA ASN A 220 15.68 19.06 -4.48
C ASN A 220 14.27 18.51 -4.75
N THR A 221 13.64 17.89 -3.76
CA THR A 221 12.25 17.44 -3.84
C THR A 221 11.32 18.65 -4.04
N GLU A 222 10.41 18.56 -5.01
CA GLU A 222 9.42 19.60 -5.30
C GLU A 222 8.07 19.33 -4.63
N LEU A 223 7.76 18.05 -4.36
CA LEU A 223 6.56 17.60 -3.69
C LEU A 223 6.79 16.20 -3.11
N ALA A 224 6.33 15.96 -1.89
CA ALA A 224 6.18 14.62 -1.35
C ALA A 224 4.70 14.20 -1.38
N VAL A 225 4.43 13.01 -1.93
CA VAL A 225 3.10 12.38 -1.91
C VAL A 225 3.11 11.30 -0.85
N VAL A 226 2.23 11.41 0.13
CA VAL A 226 2.10 10.48 1.25
C VAL A 226 0.85 9.63 1.07
N GLU A 227 1.02 8.32 1.09
CA GLU A 227 -0.08 7.35 1.11
C GLU A 227 -0.90 7.53 2.40
N GLY A 228 -2.24 7.53 2.31
CA GLY A 228 -3.12 7.58 3.48
C GLY A 228 -3.51 6.20 3.99
N GLN A 229 -3.80 6.14 5.28
CA GLN A 229 -4.28 4.95 5.98
C GLN A 229 -5.57 5.27 6.74
N GLY A 230 -6.50 4.30 6.82
CA GLY A 230 -7.73 4.44 7.57
C GLY A 230 -8.58 5.65 7.22
N ALA A 231 -9.31 6.16 8.20
CA ALA A 231 -10.07 7.41 8.16
C ALA A 231 -10.30 7.93 9.59
N LEU A 232 -10.50 9.25 9.76
CA LEU A 232 -10.72 9.85 11.08
C LEU A 232 -12.04 9.45 11.74
N ASN A 233 -13.05 9.14 10.93
CA ASN A 233 -14.36 8.69 11.41
C ASN A 233 -14.42 7.18 11.74
N ASN A 234 -13.45 6.40 11.31
CA ASN A 234 -13.43 4.97 11.55
C ASN A 234 -12.76 4.65 12.90
N MET A 235 -13.53 4.09 13.84
CA MET A 235 -13.07 3.87 15.22
C MET A 235 -11.87 2.90 15.32
N ASP A 236 -11.71 1.98 14.38
CA ASP A 236 -10.63 0.99 14.40
C ASP A 236 -9.30 1.58 13.91
N TYR A 237 -9.35 2.59 13.03
CA TYR A 237 -8.17 3.10 12.30
C TYR A 237 -7.91 4.59 12.48
N SER A 238 -8.78 5.33 13.19
CA SER A 238 -8.63 6.78 13.37
C SER A 238 -7.32 7.19 14.03
N GLY A 239 -6.82 6.38 14.97
CA GLY A 239 -5.54 6.63 15.63
C GLY A 239 -4.35 6.62 14.68
N VAL A 240 -4.31 5.67 13.73
CA VAL A 240 -3.28 5.61 12.69
C VAL A 240 -3.39 6.81 11.76
N THR A 241 -4.61 7.16 11.35
CA THR A 241 -4.87 8.32 10.48
C THR A 241 -4.39 9.62 11.14
N LEU A 242 -4.69 9.82 12.43
CA LEU A 242 -4.27 11.02 13.18
C LEU A 242 -2.75 11.10 13.34
N GLY A 243 -2.10 9.99 13.71
CA GLY A 243 -0.64 9.91 13.79
C GLY A 243 0.05 10.24 12.47
N LEU A 244 -0.52 9.75 11.36
CA LEU A 244 -0.03 10.03 10.02
C LEU A 244 -0.21 11.51 9.63
N LEU A 245 -1.37 12.12 9.93
CA LEU A 245 -1.62 13.54 9.69
C LEU A 245 -0.63 14.43 10.44
N HIS A 246 -0.42 14.17 11.73
CA HIS A 246 0.49 14.96 12.57
C HIS A 246 1.96 14.76 12.18
N GLY A 247 2.35 13.56 11.70
CA GLY A 247 3.72 13.31 11.24
C GLY A 247 4.02 13.91 9.87
N SER A 248 3.07 13.85 8.95
CA SER A 248 3.23 14.40 7.61
C SER A 248 3.05 15.92 7.57
N MET A 249 2.17 16.48 8.42
CA MET A 249 1.78 17.91 8.41
C MET A 249 1.57 18.42 6.97
N PRO A 250 0.58 17.88 6.25
CA PRO A 250 0.41 18.13 4.82
C PRO A 250 0.02 19.57 4.53
N ASP A 251 0.53 20.12 3.42
CA ASP A 251 0.07 21.39 2.85
C ASP A 251 -1.23 21.20 2.09
N PHE A 252 -1.32 20.03 1.44
CA PHE A 252 -2.45 19.67 0.58
C PHE A 252 -2.96 18.27 0.91
N MET A 253 -4.28 18.11 0.74
CA MET A 253 -4.94 16.81 0.85
C MET A 253 -5.78 16.53 -0.40
N ILE A 254 -5.91 15.26 -0.75
CA ILE A 254 -6.93 14.75 -1.67
C ILE A 254 -7.77 13.75 -0.91
N PHE A 255 -9.09 13.92 -1.01
CA PHE A 255 -10.05 13.07 -0.32
C PHE A 255 -10.49 11.92 -1.23
N THR A 256 -10.58 10.69 -0.72
CA THR A 256 -11.09 9.54 -1.46
C THR A 256 -12.37 9.01 -0.84
N HIS A 257 -13.34 8.64 -1.68
CA HIS A 257 -14.62 8.08 -1.25
C HIS A 257 -15.17 7.10 -2.28
N GLU A 258 -15.92 6.11 -1.83
CA GLU A 258 -16.72 5.23 -2.68
C GLU A 258 -18.19 5.74 -2.62
N PRO A 259 -18.75 6.28 -3.72
CA PRO A 259 -20.00 7.07 -3.68
C PRO A 259 -21.21 6.34 -3.09
N GLU A 260 -21.31 5.02 -3.28
CA GLU A 260 -22.44 4.22 -2.78
C GLU A 260 -22.22 3.71 -1.34
N ARG A 261 -21.05 3.98 -0.75
CA ARG A 261 -20.72 3.51 0.59
C ARG A 261 -21.30 4.46 1.64
N THR A 262 -22.30 3.97 2.38
CA THR A 262 -22.93 4.69 3.48
C THR A 262 -22.47 4.25 4.87
N LEU A 263 -21.89 3.04 4.96
CA LEU A 263 -21.31 2.49 6.18
C LEU A 263 -19.80 2.30 6.02
N ASP A 264 -19.06 2.50 7.09
CA ASP A 264 -17.63 2.21 7.14
C ASP A 264 -17.34 0.70 7.28
N ALA A 265 -16.08 0.31 7.28
CA ALA A 265 -15.65 -1.08 7.40
C ALA A 265 -16.05 -1.75 8.73
N SER A 266 -16.52 -0.97 9.71
CA SER A 266 -16.97 -1.43 11.03
C SER A 266 -18.50 -1.28 11.20
N ASP A 267 -19.24 -1.16 10.09
CA ASP A 267 -20.70 -1.03 10.04
C ASP A 267 -21.28 0.25 10.70
N HIS A 268 -20.48 1.33 10.81
CA HIS A 268 -20.96 2.61 11.30
C HIS A 268 -21.25 3.58 10.14
N PRO A 269 -22.26 4.47 10.29
CA PRO A 269 -22.57 5.46 9.27
C PRO A 269 -21.38 6.38 8.98
N ILE A 270 -21.05 6.57 7.70
CA ILE A 270 -20.07 7.56 7.26
C ILE A 270 -20.72 8.95 7.39
N PRO A 271 -20.09 9.91 8.08
CA PRO A 271 -20.59 11.28 8.18
C PRO A 271 -20.70 11.97 6.83
N ASP A 272 -21.41 13.12 6.79
CA ASP A 272 -21.37 14.00 5.63
C ASP A 272 -19.93 14.30 5.22
N LEU A 273 -19.64 14.21 3.93
CA LEU A 273 -18.26 14.30 3.44
C LEU A 273 -17.63 15.68 3.68
N LYS A 274 -18.43 16.77 3.63
CA LYS A 274 -17.93 18.13 3.91
C LYS A 274 -17.59 18.28 5.39
N GLU A 275 -18.41 17.71 6.28
CA GLU A 275 -18.12 17.68 7.71
C GLU A 275 -16.86 16.84 8.02
N LEU A 276 -16.72 15.70 7.36
CA LEU A 276 -15.55 14.87 7.51
C LEU A 276 -14.27 15.56 6.98
N MET A 277 -14.32 16.17 5.81
CA MET A 277 -13.21 16.97 5.28
C MET A 277 -12.85 18.14 6.21
N LYS A 278 -13.87 18.79 6.79
CA LYS A 278 -13.65 19.83 7.80
C LYS A 278 -12.94 19.29 9.04
N MET A 279 -13.28 18.09 9.50
CA MET A 279 -12.60 17.44 10.63
C MET A 279 -11.10 17.28 10.38
N TYR A 280 -10.69 16.86 9.18
CA TYR A 280 -9.27 16.78 8.79
C TYR A 280 -8.56 18.13 8.90
N THR A 281 -9.18 19.20 8.39
CA THR A 281 -8.58 20.55 8.43
C THR A 281 -8.58 21.12 9.84
N ASP A 282 -9.63 20.91 10.64
CA ASP A 282 -9.70 21.39 12.02
C ASP A 282 -8.62 20.78 12.93
N LEU A 283 -8.20 19.54 12.67
CA LEU A 283 -7.12 18.89 13.40
C LEU A 283 -5.72 19.41 13.02
N LEU A 284 -5.55 19.91 11.81
CA LEU A 284 -4.27 20.44 11.31
C LEU A 284 -4.12 21.96 11.56
N ASN A 285 -5.19 22.73 11.40
CA ASN A 285 -5.17 24.20 11.47
C ASN A 285 -4.57 24.82 12.74
N PRO A 286 -4.66 24.18 13.96
CA PRO A 286 -3.94 24.68 15.13
C PRO A 286 -2.42 24.72 14.96
N PHE A 287 -1.87 23.96 14.04
CA PHE A 287 -0.44 23.84 13.78
C PHE A 287 -0.03 24.49 12.45
N LYS A 288 -0.77 24.18 11.38
CA LYS A 288 -0.48 24.59 10.02
C LYS A 288 -1.75 24.57 9.18
N GLU A 289 -1.96 25.60 8.37
CA GLU A 289 -3.04 25.60 7.37
C GLU A 289 -2.82 24.49 6.36
N SER A 290 -3.87 23.68 6.11
CA SER A 290 -3.90 22.62 5.11
C SER A 290 -5.16 22.74 4.26
N LYS A 291 -5.06 22.40 2.96
CA LYS A 291 -6.14 22.60 1.99
C LYS A 291 -6.43 21.32 1.22
N PHE A 292 -7.71 21.06 0.99
CA PHE A 292 -8.12 20.05 0.00
C PHE A 292 -7.96 20.63 -1.41
N LEU A 293 -7.33 19.85 -2.29
CA LEU A 293 -7.22 20.16 -3.72
C LEU A 293 -8.35 19.55 -4.55
N GLY A 294 -9.02 18.53 -4.00
CA GLY A 294 -10.12 17.86 -4.67
C GLY A 294 -10.47 16.53 -4.04
N MET A 295 -11.40 15.84 -4.71
CA MET A 295 -11.85 14.50 -4.34
C MET A 295 -11.56 13.51 -5.46
N ASN A 296 -11.35 12.25 -5.09
CA ASN A 296 -11.30 11.12 -5.99
C ASN A 296 -12.35 10.10 -5.58
N TYR A 297 -13.20 9.68 -6.52
CA TYR A 297 -14.20 8.66 -6.30
C TYR A 297 -13.71 7.29 -6.77
N LEU A 298 -13.91 6.27 -5.93
CA LEU A 298 -13.76 4.88 -6.32
C LEU A 298 -15.05 4.42 -7.02
N THR A 299 -15.06 4.45 -8.34
CA THR A 299 -16.26 4.20 -9.17
C THR A 299 -16.36 2.76 -9.70
N LEU A 300 -15.61 1.83 -9.09
CA LEU A 300 -15.49 0.45 -9.57
C LEU A 300 -16.82 -0.30 -9.72
N LYS A 301 -17.81 0.06 -8.91
CA LYS A 301 -19.14 -0.56 -8.91
C LYS A 301 -20.15 0.17 -9.81
N LEU A 302 -19.79 1.33 -10.35
CA LEU A 302 -20.63 2.15 -11.21
C LEU A 302 -20.32 1.84 -12.67
N ASP A 303 -21.33 1.95 -13.55
CA ASP A 303 -21.07 2.03 -14.98
C ASP A 303 -20.45 3.38 -15.35
N ASP A 304 -19.90 3.48 -16.55
CA ASP A 304 -19.13 4.65 -16.99
C ASP A 304 -19.98 5.94 -17.00
N ASP A 305 -21.26 5.86 -17.38
CA ASP A 305 -22.15 7.02 -17.45
C ASP A 305 -22.46 7.54 -16.05
N LEU A 306 -22.82 6.66 -15.12
CA LEU A 306 -23.10 7.00 -13.73
C LEU A 306 -21.83 7.49 -13.00
N ALA A 307 -20.67 6.90 -13.30
CA ALA A 307 -19.39 7.34 -12.78
C ALA A 307 -19.09 8.78 -13.21
N MET A 308 -19.31 9.12 -14.48
CA MET A 308 -19.11 10.48 -15.01
C MET A 308 -20.11 11.47 -14.39
N GLU A 309 -21.39 11.10 -14.26
CA GLU A 309 -22.41 11.95 -13.62
C GLU A 309 -22.04 12.24 -12.17
N THR A 310 -21.66 11.20 -11.41
CA THR A 310 -21.23 11.32 -10.01
C THR A 310 -20.02 12.25 -9.86
N CYS A 311 -19.00 12.11 -10.70
CA CYS A 311 -17.84 12.98 -10.69
C CYS A 311 -18.17 14.44 -11.04
N ASN A 312 -19.07 14.67 -12.01
CA ASN A 312 -19.47 16.01 -12.42
C ASN A 312 -20.34 16.71 -11.37
N SER A 313 -21.24 15.97 -10.69
CA SER A 313 -22.09 16.52 -9.62
C SER A 313 -21.28 17.00 -8.41
N ALA A 314 -20.13 16.38 -8.14
CA ALA A 314 -19.25 16.76 -7.04
C ALA A 314 -18.40 18.02 -7.32
N GLN A 315 -18.38 18.54 -8.56
CA GLN A 315 -17.66 19.77 -8.91
C GLN A 315 -18.47 21.05 -8.60
N ASN A 316 -19.76 20.90 -8.32
CA ASN A 316 -20.69 21.98 -7.96
C ASN A 316 -20.97 22.00 -6.44
#